data_92a0b3aebd71af2f281c097393bca48b
#
_entry.id   92a0b3aebd71af2f281c097393bca48b
#
_cell.length_a   1.000
_cell.length_b   1.000
_cell.length_c   1.000
_cell.angle_alpha   90.00
_cell.angle_beta   90.00
_cell.angle_gamma   90.00
#
_symmetry.space_group_name_H-M   'P 1'
#
loop_
_entity.id
_entity.type
_entity.pdbx_description
1 polymer ?
#
loop_
_entity_poly.entity_id
_entity_poly.type
_entity_poly.pdbx_seq_one_letter_code
_entity_poly.pdbx_strand_id
1 'polypeptide(L)'
;KSIKRRDKWRFLRIGARWDRSVVPIYEAAARGKCVPLLKTLLTSHCRNECAYCAFRASRKCPRMTWEPRKLAEITKRLWEERKIMGLFLSSSVFKDSDFVTERQLETVRALRNMGYTGYIHLRLMPDVNRHYFREAIELADRVGVNLEAPNKEVFSELCPDKGGFEESVRKRLEWVVDEVRKTKTETTKPKFGFAGAGVDTQMIVGAAEDNDWQHIQTTEWLYKKLGLKRV
;
A
#
# COMPACT_ATOMS: atom_id res chain seq x y z
N LYS A 1 6.63 12.18 -26.25
CA LYS A 1 5.73 11.25 -26.99
C LYS A 1 4.68 10.73 -26.02
N SER A 2 3.38 11.03 -26.27
CA SER A 2 2.31 10.56 -25.40
C SER A 2 2.16 9.04 -25.54
N ILE A 3 2.24 8.32 -24.43
CA ILE A 3 2.06 6.87 -24.40
C ILE A 3 0.56 6.57 -24.64
N LYS A 4 0.25 5.75 -25.64
CA LYS A 4 -1.12 5.38 -25.97
C LYS A 4 -1.83 4.74 -24.75
N ARG A 5 -3.14 4.96 -24.60
CA ARG A 5 -3.97 4.47 -23.48
C ARG A 5 -3.80 2.96 -23.18
N ARG A 6 -3.50 2.15 -24.20
CA ARG A 6 -3.19 0.71 -24.11
C ARG A 6 -1.91 0.40 -23.33
N ASP A 7 -0.88 1.26 -23.45
CA ASP A 7 0.42 1.06 -22.81
C ASP A 7 0.36 1.40 -21.33
N LYS A 8 -0.51 2.34 -20.92
CA LYS A 8 -0.73 2.72 -19.52
C LYS A 8 -1.12 1.54 -18.65
N TRP A 9 -2.05 0.71 -19.11
CA TRP A 9 -2.48 -0.51 -18.42
C TRP A 9 -1.38 -1.57 -18.36
N ARG A 10 -0.59 -1.69 -19.43
CA ARG A 10 0.52 -2.63 -19.50
C ARG A 10 1.60 -2.33 -18.48
N PHE A 11 1.91 -1.05 -18.21
CA PHE A 11 2.93 -0.65 -17.24
C PHE A 11 2.48 -0.75 -15.79
N LEU A 12 1.24 -0.44 -15.51
CA LEU A 12 0.69 -0.61 -14.17
C LEU A 12 0.61 -2.09 -13.75
N ARG A 13 0.66 -3.01 -14.72
CA ARG A 13 0.79 -4.46 -14.52
C ARG A 13 2.17 -4.93 -14.10
N ILE A 14 3.23 -4.18 -14.39
CA ILE A 14 4.61 -4.64 -14.08
C ILE A 14 4.82 -4.77 -12.56
N GLY A 15 4.14 -3.96 -11.75
CA GLY A 15 4.10 -4.10 -10.29
C GLY A 15 3.27 -5.30 -9.78
N ALA A 16 2.51 -5.95 -10.66
CA ALA A 16 1.69 -7.12 -10.40
C ALA A 16 2.04 -8.29 -11.35
N ARG A 17 3.32 -8.45 -11.68
CA ARG A 17 3.83 -9.34 -12.74
C ARG A 17 3.44 -10.82 -12.57
N TRP A 18 3.11 -11.23 -11.37
CA TRP A 18 2.70 -12.58 -11.02
C TRP A 18 1.16 -12.77 -11.03
N ASP A 19 0.40 -11.68 -11.21
CA ASP A 19 -1.05 -11.73 -11.30
C ASP A 19 -1.45 -12.09 -12.76
N ARG A 20 -2.21 -13.15 -12.95
CA ARG A 20 -2.52 -13.75 -14.26
C ARG A 20 -3.50 -12.93 -15.13
N SER A 21 -3.94 -11.76 -14.72
CA SER A 21 -4.96 -10.99 -15.44
C SER A 21 -4.40 -9.90 -16.37
N VAL A 22 -5.12 -9.60 -17.43
CA VAL A 22 -4.81 -8.53 -18.40
C VAL A 22 -5.07 -7.12 -17.83
N VAL A 23 -5.89 -7.03 -16.80
CA VAL A 23 -6.16 -5.84 -15.98
C VAL A 23 -5.50 -6.04 -14.62
N PRO A 24 -5.02 -5.00 -13.91
CA PRO A 24 -4.43 -5.14 -12.58
C PRO A 24 -5.49 -5.50 -11.52
N ILE A 25 -6.23 -6.55 -11.77
CA ILE A 25 -7.14 -7.17 -10.82
C ILE A 25 -6.38 -8.30 -10.15
N TYR A 26 -6.19 -8.15 -8.85
CA TYR A 26 -5.52 -9.10 -7.97
C TYR A 26 -6.58 -9.90 -7.20
N GLU A 27 -6.47 -11.21 -7.20
CA GLU A 27 -7.31 -12.07 -6.39
C GLU A 27 -6.74 -12.23 -4.98
N ALA A 28 -7.31 -11.50 -4.04
CA ALA A 28 -6.95 -11.60 -2.63
C ALA A 28 -7.66 -12.78 -1.97
N ALA A 29 -6.90 -13.66 -1.31
CA ALA A 29 -7.50 -14.73 -0.50
C ALA A 29 -8.11 -14.15 0.79
N ALA A 30 -9.39 -14.39 1.01
CA ALA A 30 -10.12 -13.98 2.20
C ALA A 30 -11.10 -15.08 2.65
N ARG A 31 -10.85 -15.69 3.81
CA ARG A 31 -11.71 -16.74 4.39
C ARG A 31 -12.07 -17.85 3.41
N GLY A 32 -11.07 -18.37 2.69
CA GLY A 32 -11.24 -19.46 1.70
C GLY A 32 -11.91 -19.02 0.38
N LYS A 33 -12.09 -17.73 0.15
CA LYS A 33 -12.64 -17.17 -1.10
C LYS A 33 -11.62 -16.25 -1.76
N CYS A 34 -11.62 -16.21 -3.10
CA CYS A 34 -10.90 -15.22 -3.86
C CYS A 34 -11.74 -13.95 -3.99
N VAL A 35 -11.14 -12.80 -3.69
CA VAL A 35 -11.77 -11.49 -3.76
C VAL A 35 -11.01 -10.62 -4.77
N PRO A 36 -11.62 -10.23 -5.89
CA PRO A 36 -10.96 -9.43 -6.91
C PRO A 36 -10.79 -7.97 -6.42
N LEU A 37 -9.55 -7.49 -6.40
CA LEU A 37 -9.19 -6.11 -6.06
C LEU A 37 -8.50 -5.43 -7.23
N LEU A 38 -8.83 -4.17 -7.50
CA LEU A 38 -7.98 -3.33 -8.33
C LEU A 38 -6.70 -3.02 -7.55
N LYS A 39 -5.58 -3.65 -7.92
CA LYS A 39 -4.28 -3.40 -7.31
C LYS A 39 -3.45 -2.50 -8.20
N THR A 40 -3.12 -1.31 -7.73
CA THR A 40 -2.36 -0.34 -8.51
C THR A 40 -1.46 0.53 -7.66
N LEU A 41 -0.43 1.11 -8.32
CA LEU A 41 0.34 2.22 -7.79
C LEU A 41 -0.31 3.53 -8.24
N LEU A 42 -0.38 4.53 -7.35
CA LEU A 42 -0.75 5.88 -7.74
C LEU A 42 0.27 6.46 -8.74
N THR A 43 1.55 6.28 -8.43
CA THR A 43 2.66 6.61 -9.34
C THR A 43 3.74 5.53 -9.31
N SER A 44 4.40 5.33 -10.44
CA SER A 44 5.63 4.52 -10.55
C SER A 44 6.90 5.35 -10.61
N HIS A 45 6.79 6.69 -10.53
CA HIS A 45 7.96 7.55 -10.33
C HIS A 45 8.46 7.40 -8.89
N CYS A 46 9.73 7.07 -8.74
CA CYS A 46 10.36 6.87 -7.44
C CYS A 46 11.70 7.58 -7.38
N ARG A 47 12.04 8.11 -6.21
CA ARG A 47 13.37 8.68 -5.93
C ARG A 47 14.31 7.70 -5.24
N ASN A 48 13.79 6.56 -4.76
CA ASN A 48 14.53 5.59 -3.96
C ASN A 48 15.18 4.52 -4.83
N GLU A 49 16.29 3.95 -4.33
CA GLU A 49 17.10 2.92 -4.99
C GLU A 49 16.94 1.52 -4.38
N CYS A 50 15.76 1.18 -3.89
CA CYS A 50 15.51 -0.15 -3.31
C CYS A 50 15.96 -1.27 -4.26
N ALA A 51 16.89 -2.11 -3.83
CA ALA A 51 17.58 -3.09 -4.67
C ALA A 51 16.64 -4.06 -5.39
N TYR A 52 15.57 -4.51 -4.72
CA TYR A 52 14.57 -5.43 -5.26
C TYR A 52 13.56 -4.77 -6.24
N CYS A 53 13.46 -3.42 -6.24
CA CYS A 53 12.33 -2.74 -6.86
C CYS A 53 12.51 -2.53 -8.37
N ALA A 54 11.49 -2.89 -9.15
CA ALA A 54 11.45 -2.64 -10.58
C ALA A 54 11.36 -1.14 -10.92
N PHE A 55 10.95 -0.30 -9.97
CA PHE A 55 10.77 1.14 -10.11
C PHE A 55 11.81 1.98 -9.34
N ARG A 56 12.97 1.40 -8.95
CA ARG A 56 14.02 2.20 -8.34
C ARG A 56 14.49 3.32 -9.28
N ALA A 57 14.99 4.42 -8.71
CA ALA A 57 15.24 5.66 -9.46
C ALA A 57 16.19 5.48 -10.65
N SER A 58 17.30 4.75 -10.47
CA SER A 58 18.30 4.48 -11.52
C SER A 58 17.80 3.59 -12.65
N ARG A 59 16.74 2.83 -12.45
CA ARG A 59 16.26 1.89 -13.46
C ARG A 59 15.53 2.60 -14.60
N LYS A 60 16.04 2.45 -15.82
CA LYS A 60 15.38 2.94 -17.03
C LYS A 60 14.13 2.08 -17.32
N CYS A 61 12.98 2.56 -16.90
CA CYS A 61 11.68 1.95 -17.18
C CYS A 61 10.64 3.06 -17.43
N PRO A 62 9.59 2.77 -18.20
CA PRO A 62 8.48 3.71 -18.34
C PRO A 62 7.80 3.98 -16.99
N ARG A 63 7.49 5.23 -16.77
CA ARG A 63 6.90 5.72 -15.53
C ARG A 63 5.54 6.35 -15.79
N MET A 64 4.62 6.14 -14.88
CA MET A 64 3.26 6.65 -15.02
C MET A 64 2.71 7.10 -13.67
N THR A 65 1.81 8.07 -13.73
CA THR A 65 1.07 8.57 -12.57
C THR A 65 -0.42 8.63 -12.93
N TRP A 66 -1.24 8.19 -12.02
CA TRP A 66 -2.66 8.43 -12.06
C TRP A 66 -2.97 9.85 -11.58
N GLU A 67 -3.88 10.50 -12.26
CA GLU A 67 -4.59 11.63 -11.69
C GLU A 67 -5.61 11.07 -10.67
N PRO A 68 -5.65 11.56 -9.41
CA PRO A 68 -6.44 10.98 -8.33
C PRO A 68 -7.91 10.79 -8.65
N ARG A 69 -8.56 11.83 -9.17
CA ARG A 69 -9.97 11.77 -9.54
C ARG A 69 -10.24 10.74 -10.63
N LYS A 70 -9.32 10.63 -11.60
CA LYS A 70 -9.45 9.65 -12.69
C LYS A 70 -9.32 8.22 -12.20
N LEU A 71 -8.42 7.97 -11.24
CA LEU A 71 -8.31 6.66 -10.60
C LEU A 71 -9.59 6.33 -9.81
N ALA A 72 -10.13 7.30 -9.07
CA ALA A 72 -11.38 7.13 -8.34
C ALA A 72 -12.55 6.80 -9.28
N GLU A 73 -12.73 7.53 -10.38
CA GLU A 73 -13.77 7.27 -11.38
C GLU A 73 -13.68 5.86 -11.99
N ILE A 74 -12.47 5.42 -12.35
CA ILE A 74 -12.25 4.08 -12.90
C ILE A 74 -12.54 3.00 -11.85
N THR A 75 -12.08 3.20 -10.61
CA THR A 75 -12.34 2.27 -9.52
C THR A 75 -13.83 2.14 -9.25
N LYS A 76 -14.53 3.26 -9.16
CA LYS A 76 -15.99 3.30 -8.95
C LYS A 76 -16.72 2.54 -10.03
N ARG A 77 -16.41 2.79 -11.31
CA ARG A 77 -17.02 2.10 -12.44
C ARG A 77 -16.78 0.59 -12.42
N LEU A 78 -15.54 0.15 -12.18
CA LEU A 78 -15.22 -1.28 -12.11
C LEU A 78 -15.99 -1.99 -10.98
N TRP A 79 -16.19 -1.29 -9.87
CA TRP A 79 -16.95 -1.79 -8.74
C TRP A 79 -18.45 -1.87 -9.05
N GLU A 80 -19.04 -0.86 -9.67
CA GLU A 80 -20.43 -0.86 -10.11
C GLU A 80 -20.70 -1.96 -11.14
N GLU A 81 -19.76 -2.21 -12.05
CA GLU A 81 -19.80 -3.32 -12.99
C GLU A 81 -19.51 -4.68 -12.33
N ARG A 82 -19.35 -4.73 -11.01
CA ARG A 82 -19.04 -5.95 -10.20
C ARG A 82 -17.78 -6.69 -10.65
N LYS A 83 -16.84 -6.01 -11.31
CA LYS A 83 -15.54 -6.55 -11.72
C LYS A 83 -14.53 -6.60 -10.60
N ILE A 84 -14.71 -5.76 -9.58
CA ILE A 84 -13.86 -5.71 -8.38
C ILE A 84 -14.73 -5.56 -7.13
N MET A 85 -14.21 -6.04 -6.00
CA MET A 85 -14.79 -5.84 -4.68
C MET A 85 -14.12 -4.69 -3.92
N GLY A 86 -12.95 -4.25 -4.39
CA GLY A 86 -12.19 -3.22 -3.69
C GLY A 86 -10.99 -2.69 -4.46
N LEU A 87 -10.33 -1.71 -3.84
CA LEU A 87 -9.11 -1.07 -4.28
C LEU A 87 -7.97 -1.42 -3.34
N PHE A 88 -6.84 -1.88 -3.86
CA PHE A 88 -5.55 -1.85 -3.17
C PHE A 88 -4.69 -0.77 -3.80
N LEU A 89 -4.52 0.33 -3.08
CA LEU A 89 -3.76 1.49 -3.53
C LEU A 89 -2.43 1.59 -2.77
N SER A 90 -1.34 1.45 -3.51
CA SER A 90 0.01 1.74 -3.08
C SER A 90 0.62 2.84 -3.95
N SER A 91 1.88 3.16 -3.74
CA SER A 91 2.62 4.10 -4.58
C SER A 91 4.13 3.89 -4.49
N SER A 92 4.85 4.57 -5.39
CA SER A 92 6.27 4.86 -5.22
C SER A 92 6.45 6.23 -4.58
N VAL A 93 7.60 6.50 -3.96
CA VAL A 93 7.91 7.81 -3.36
C VAL A 93 8.38 8.77 -4.45
N PHE A 94 7.45 9.62 -4.91
CA PHE A 94 7.73 10.69 -5.85
C PHE A 94 7.74 12.03 -5.10
N LYS A 95 8.78 12.84 -5.29
CA LYS A 95 9.10 14.02 -4.46
C LYS A 95 9.39 13.61 -3.01
N ASP A 96 8.35 13.46 -2.19
CA ASP A 96 8.44 13.01 -0.80
C ASP A 96 7.22 12.14 -0.43
N SER A 97 7.23 11.60 0.76
CA SER A 97 6.21 10.67 1.26
C SER A 97 4.88 11.36 1.55
N ASP A 98 4.92 12.57 2.06
CA ASP A 98 3.73 13.35 2.38
C ASP A 98 2.98 13.77 1.12
N PHE A 99 3.71 14.27 0.12
CA PHE A 99 3.12 14.62 -1.18
C PHE A 99 2.38 13.44 -1.81
N VAL A 100 2.99 12.27 -1.79
CA VAL A 100 2.37 11.06 -2.37
C VAL A 100 1.18 10.60 -1.53
N THR A 101 1.30 10.63 -0.22
CA THR A 101 0.22 10.23 0.69
C THR A 101 -0.99 11.15 0.55
N GLU A 102 -0.79 12.47 0.46
CA GLU A 102 -1.88 13.40 0.18
C GLU A 102 -2.61 13.07 -1.13
N ARG A 103 -1.87 12.75 -2.20
CA ARG A 103 -2.46 12.35 -3.48
C ARG A 103 -3.20 11.01 -3.40
N GLN A 104 -2.74 10.08 -2.57
CA GLN A 104 -3.46 8.84 -2.28
C GLN A 104 -4.78 9.13 -1.54
N LEU A 105 -4.73 9.99 -0.52
CA LEU A 105 -5.91 10.40 0.25
C LEU A 105 -6.91 11.17 -0.62
N GLU A 106 -6.44 12.04 -1.50
CA GLU A 106 -7.28 12.72 -2.49
C GLU A 106 -8.05 11.70 -3.36
N THR A 107 -7.39 10.63 -3.79
CA THR A 107 -8.04 9.55 -4.56
C THR A 107 -9.13 8.86 -3.73
N VAL A 108 -8.80 8.48 -2.50
CA VAL A 108 -9.73 7.74 -1.62
C VAL A 108 -10.89 8.62 -1.18
N ARG A 109 -10.63 9.89 -0.86
CA ARG A 109 -11.64 10.90 -0.53
C ARG A 109 -12.62 11.10 -1.70
N ALA A 110 -12.09 11.31 -2.91
CA ALA A 110 -12.92 11.42 -4.10
C ALA A 110 -13.78 10.17 -4.32
N LEU A 111 -13.22 8.98 -4.12
CA LEU A 111 -13.92 7.71 -4.26
C LEU A 111 -15.07 7.57 -3.25
N ARG A 112 -14.83 7.88 -1.97
CA ARG A 112 -15.87 7.87 -0.92
C ARG A 112 -16.96 8.91 -1.19
N ASN A 113 -16.60 10.11 -1.64
CA ASN A 113 -17.55 11.17 -2.00
C ASN A 113 -18.44 10.78 -3.19
N MET A 114 -17.99 9.90 -4.07
CA MET A 114 -18.81 9.31 -5.14
C MET A 114 -19.76 8.20 -4.64
N GLY A 115 -19.85 7.96 -3.33
CA GLY A 115 -20.70 6.91 -2.75
C GLY A 115 -20.12 5.50 -2.84
N TYR A 116 -18.83 5.36 -3.01
CA TYR A 116 -18.16 4.06 -3.00
C TYR A 116 -18.13 3.46 -1.60
N THR A 117 -18.71 2.28 -1.43
CA THR A 117 -18.73 1.53 -0.17
C THR A 117 -17.92 0.23 -0.23
N GLY A 118 -17.22 0.00 -1.34
CA GLY A 118 -16.34 -1.15 -1.51
C GLY A 118 -15.09 -1.06 -0.62
N TYR A 119 -14.40 -2.19 -0.50
CA TYR A 119 -13.19 -2.32 0.31
C TYR A 119 -12.05 -1.46 -0.22
N ILE A 120 -11.34 -0.77 0.68
CA ILE A 120 -10.13 0.01 0.39
C ILE A 120 -9.00 -0.47 1.28
N HIS A 121 -7.90 -0.90 0.65
CA HIS A 121 -6.63 -1.17 1.28
C HIS A 121 -5.62 -0.10 0.85
N LEU A 122 -5.18 0.72 1.78
CA LEU A 122 -4.26 1.81 1.54
C LEU A 122 -2.88 1.49 2.12
N ARG A 123 -1.87 1.48 1.27
CA ARG A 123 -0.48 1.34 1.66
C ARG A 123 0.15 2.72 1.78
N LEU A 124 0.44 3.13 3.01
CA LEU A 124 1.08 4.40 3.31
C LEU A 124 2.57 4.36 3.00
N MET A 125 3.13 5.52 2.70
CA MET A 125 4.54 5.65 2.36
C MET A 125 5.44 5.60 3.60
N PRO A 126 6.71 5.15 3.46
CA PRO A 126 7.70 5.32 4.51
C PRO A 126 7.89 6.81 4.81
N ASP A 127 8.30 7.15 6.00
CA ASP A 127 8.54 8.54 6.45
C ASP A 127 7.34 9.50 6.43
N VAL A 128 6.15 9.01 6.13
CA VAL A 128 4.95 9.85 6.12
C VAL A 128 4.67 10.46 7.50
N ASN A 129 4.24 11.71 7.52
CA ASN A 129 3.87 12.42 8.73
C ASN A 129 2.64 11.83 9.41
N ARG A 130 2.67 11.80 10.75
CA ARG A 130 1.63 11.18 11.57
C ARG A 130 0.24 11.78 11.38
N HIS A 131 0.14 13.07 11.03
CA HIS A 131 -1.15 13.72 10.86
C HIS A 131 -2.02 13.11 9.75
N TYR A 132 -1.41 12.44 8.76
CA TYR A 132 -2.16 11.71 7.71
C TYR A 132 -2.82 10.42 8.18
N PHE A 133 -2.39 9.85 9.31
CA PHE A 133 -2.86 8.53 9.73
C PHE A 133 -4.34 8.51 10.06
N ARG A 134 -4.83 9.54 10.75
CA ARG A 134 -6.23 9.63 11.14
C ARG A 134 -7.14 9.56 9.93
N GLU A 135 -6.91 10.40 8.93
CA GLU A 135 -7.73 10.41 7.72
C GLU A 135 -7.59 9.11 6.92
N ALA A 136 -6.38 8.57 6.78
CA ALA A 136 -6.16 7.30 6.10
C ALA A 136 -6.94 6.15 6.76
N ILE A 137 -6.97 6.11 8.09
CA ILE A 137 -7.71 5.11 8.87
C ILE A 137 -9.22 5.29 8.69
N GLU A 138 -9.72 6.50 8.75
CA GLU A 138 -11.15 6.80 8.60
C GLU A 138 -11.69 6.41 7.21
N LEU A 139 -10.91 6.61 6.17
CA LEU A 139 -11.31 6.35 4.79
C LEU A 139 -11.08 4.91 4.31
N ALA A 140 -10.07 4.23 4.84
CA ALA A 140 -9.67 2.89 4.39
C ALA A 140 -10.12 1.78 5.35
N ASP A 141 -10.43 0.60 4.80
CA ASP A 141 -10.79 -0.58 5.57
C ASP A 141 -9.55 -1.32 6.10
N ARG A 142 -8.41 -1.17 5.43
CA ARG A 142 -7.10 -1.63 5.86
C ARG A 142 -6.05 -0.59 5.54
N VAL A 143 -5.14 -0.37 6.46
CA VAL A 143 -3.97 0.48 6.29
C VAL A 143 -2.69 -0.29 6.63
N GLY A 144 -1.56 0.12 6.08
CA GLY A 144 -0.28 -0.49 6.41
C GLY A 144 0.89 0.33 5.90
N VAL A 145 2.06 0.06 6.48
CA VAL A 145 3.37 0.55 6.02
C VAL A 145 4.24 -0.68 5.80
N ASN A 146 4.94 -0.74 4.68
CA ASN A 146 5.86 -1.85 4.43
C ASN A 146 7.06 -1.77 5.36
N LEU A 147 7.33 -2.86 6.08
CA LEU A 147 8.53 -3.00 6.90
C LEU A 147 9.77 -3.31 6.03
N GLU A 148 9.56 -3.95 4.90
CA GLU A 148 10.49 -4.37 3.85
C GLU A 148 11.47 -5.46 4.28
N ALA A 149 12.01 -5.42 5.48
CA ALA A 149 13.05 -6.31 5.98
C ALA A 149 12.74 -6.77 7.41
N PRO A 150 13.34 -7.87 7.89
CA PRO A 150 13.15 -8.35 9.26
C PRO A 150 13.92 -7.51 10.29
N ASN A 151 14.99 -6.83 9.89
CA ASN A 151 15.86 -6.05 10.77
C ASN A 151 16.53 -4.89 10.03
N LYS A 152 17.29 -4.09 10.77
CA LYS A 152 17.97 -2.88 10.29
C LYS A 152 19.06 -3.19 9.25
N GLU A 153 19.82 -4.25 9.45
CA GLU A 153 20.94 -4.64 8.61
C GLU A 153 20.42 -4.98 7.20
N VAL A 154 19.48 -5.91 7.11
CA VAL A 154 18.81 -6.30 5.87
C VAL A 154 18.09 -5.13 5.22
N PHE A 155 17.45 -4.27 6.02
CA PHE A 155 16.78 -3.07 5.49
C PHE A 155 17.76 -2.11 4.83
N SER A 156 18.91 -1.88 5.45
CA SER A 156 19.93 -0.96 4.92
C SER A 156 20.51 -1.44 3.59
N GLU A 157 20.63 -2.77 3.42
CA GLU A 157 21.03 -3.38 2.15
C GLU A 157 19.96 -3.24 1.06
N LEU A 158 18.69 -3.54 1.40
CA LEU A 158 17.59 -3.54 0.44
C LEU A 158 17.09 -2.13 0.09
N CYS A 159 17.15 -1.19 1.03
CA CYS A 159 16.52 0.13 0.92
C CYS A 159 17.49 1.24 1.39
N PRO A 160 18.66 1.44 0.76
CA PRO A 160 19.75 2.26 1.28
C PRO A 160 19.39 3.74 1.47
N ASP A 161 18.41 4.25 0.73
CA ASP A 161 17.98 5.66 0.72
C ASP A 161 16.52 5.87 1.14
N LYS A 162 15.91 4.85 1.76
CA LYS A 162 14.50 4.90 2.21
C LYS A 162 14.36 5.44 3.65
N GLY A 163 15.39 6.06 4.17
CA GLY A 163 15.49 6.46 5.57
C GLY A 163 15.96 5.33 6.48
N GLY A 164 15.78 5.47 7.77
CA GLY A 164 16.18 4.46 8.75
C GLY A 164 15.09 3.43 9.04
N PHE A 165 15.47 2.16 9.23
CA PHE A 165 14.53 1.09 9.57
C PHE A 165 13.61 1.44 10.76
N GLU A 166 14.20 1.92 11.85
CA GLU A 166 13.46 2.25 13.06
C GLU A 166 12.53 3.46 12.86
N GLU A 167 13.06 4.56 12.33
CA GLU A 167 12.31 5.82 12.23
C GLU A 167 11.34 5.83 11.04
N SER A 168 11.80 5.40 9.86
CA SER A 168 11.04 5.61 8.63
C SER A 168 9.96 4.56 8.37
N VAL A 169 10.10 3.33 8.91
CA VAL A 169 9.14 2.26 8.66
C VAL A 169 8.58 1.65 9.93
N ARG A 170 9.41 1.18 10.87
CA ARG A 170 8.95 0.49 12.09
C ARG A 170 8.11 1.40 12.96
N LYS A 171 8.63 2.56 13.31
CA LYS A 171 7.92 3.56 14.12
C LYS A 171 6.63 4.05 13.48
N ARG A 172 6.62 4.22 12.14
CA ARG A 172 5.40 4.56 11.41
C ARG A 172 4.36 3.45 11.52
N LEU A 173 4.77 2.20 11.38
CA LEU A 173 3.88 1.05 11.55
C LEU A 173 3.30 0.99 12.98
N GLU A 174 4.12 1.20 14.00
CA GLU A 174 3.68 1.28 15.40
C GLU A 174 2.67 2.40 15.60
N TRP A 175 2.93 3.59 15.08
CA TRP A 175 2.01 4.73 15.16
C TRP A 175 0.67 4.49 14.46
N VAL A 176 0.68 3.83 13.30
CA VAL A 176 -0.55 3.43 12.61
C VAL A 176 -1.37 2.47 13.45
N VAL A 177 -0.72 1.49 14.09
CA VAL A 177 -1.39 0.54 14.99
C VAL A 177 -2.01 1.26 16.19
N ASP A 178 -1.27 2.17 16.81
CA ASP A 178 -1.75 2.95 17.96
C ASP A 178 -2.94 3.84 17.57
N GLU A 179 -2.88 4.48 16.41
CA GLU A 179 -3.99 5.31 15.94
C GLU A 179 -5.23 4.48 15.62
N VAL A 180 -5.07 3.30 15.02
CA VAL A 180 -6.19 2.36 14.79
C VAL A 180 -6.81 1.91 16.12
N ARG A 181 -6.00 1.65 17.15
CA ARG A 181 -6.51 1.28 18.49
C ARG A 181 -7.34 2.41 19.09
N LYS A 182 -6.86 3.66 19.04
CA LYS A 182 -7.57 4.84 19.53
C LYS A 182 -8.90 5.03 18.79
N THR A 183 -8.85 5.02 17.47
CA THR A 183 -10.04 5.21 16.64
C THR A 183 -11.14 4.18 16.91
N LYS A 184 -10.76 2.94 17.22
CA LYS A 184 -11.74 1.88 17.60
C LYS A 184 -12.46 2.13 18.93
N THR A 185 -11.87 2.88 19.84
CA THR A 185 -12.50 3.23 21.12
C THR A 185 -13.40 4.46 21.02
N GLU A 186 -13.20 5.29 20.01
CA GLU A 186 -13.89 6.58 19.85
C GLU A 186 -15.14 6.53 18.96
N THR A 187 -15.37 5.45 18.23
CA THR A 187 -16.35 5.46 17.13
C THR A 187 -17.46 4.41 17.29
N THR A 188 -18.72 4.84 17.07
CA THR A 188 -19.81 3.95 16.71
C THR A 188 -19.53 3.32 15.36
N LYS A 189 -19.60 1.98 15.25
CA LYS A 189 -19.18 1.16 14.10
C LYS A 189 -19.66 1.72 12.75
N PRO A 190 -18.79 2.29 11.93
CA PRO A 190 -19.14 2.72 10.58
C PRO A 190 -19.30 1.50 9.65
N LYS A 191 -20.04 1.68 8.56
CA LYS A 191 -20.25 0.63 7.55
C LYS A 191 -18.98 0.28 6.76
N PHE A 192 -18.02 1.19 6.64
CA PHE A 192 -16.75 1.05 5.91
C PHE A 192 -15.70 1.97 6.51
N GLY A 193 -14.43 1.73 6.16
CA GLY A 193 -13.33 2.52 6.70
C GLY A 193 -12.91 2.11 8.12
N PHE A 194 -12.28 3.04 8.82
CA PHE A 194 -11.77 2.94 10.20
C PHE A 194 -10.85 1.75 10.43
N ALA A 195 -10.11 1.37 9.38
CA ALA A 195 -9.22 0.22 9.39
C ALA A 195 -9.86 -1.04 10.03
N GLY A 196 -11.14 -1.27 9.72
CA GLY A 196 -11.91 -2.40 10.28
C GLY A 196 -11.27 -3.77 10.02
N ALA A 197 -10.58 -3.92 8.89
CA ALA A 197 -9.79 -5.11 8.56
C ALA A 197 -8.38 -5.11 9.20
N GLY A 198 -8.03 -4.07 9.97
CA GLY A 198 -6.79 -3.95 10.74
C GLY A 198 -5.61 -3.41 9.94
N VAL A 199 -4.44 -3.53 10.56
CA VAL A 199 -3.16 -3.10 10.00
C VAL A 199 -2.41 -4.29 9.40
N ASP A 200 -1.68 -4.05 8.32
CA ASP A 200 -0.78 -5.03 7.71
C ASP A 200 0.59 -4.42 7.36
N THR A 201 1.53 -5.30 7.08
CA THR A 201 2.85 -4.96 6.56
C THR A 201 3.30 -5.98 5.52
N GLN A 202 4.45 -5.73 4.91
CA GLN A 202 5.13 -6.67 4.00
C GLN A 202 6.64 -6.63 4.25
N MET A 203 7.27 -7.80 4.12
CA MET A 203 8.71 -7.98 4.07
C MET A 203 9.09 -8.69 2.77
N ILE A 204 10.30 -8.43 2.29
CA ILE A 204 10.90 -9.09 1.14
C ILE A 204 11.78 -10.22 1.67
N VAL A 205 11.59 -11.43 1.19
CA VAL A 205 12.33 -12.62 1.62
C VAL A 205 13.30 -13.04 0.52
N GLY A 206 14.55 -13.35 0.89
CA GLY A 206 15.55 -13.88 -0.02
C GLY A 206 16.10 -12.90 -1.05
N ALA A 207 16.02 -11.60 -0.78
CA ALA A 207 16.57 -10.55 -1.66
C ALA A 207 17.86 -9.89 -1.11
N ALA A 208 18.30 -10.31 0.07
CA ALA A 208 19.54 -9.92 0.75
C ALA A 208 20.11 -11.12 1.50
N GLU A 209 21.17 -10.93 2.29
CA GLU A 209 21.68 -11.96 3.18
C GLU A 209 20.83 -12.06 4.46
N ASP A 210 19.59 -12.52 4.29
CA ASP A 210 18.62 -12.78 5.33
C ASP A 210 18.34 -14.28 5.45
N ASN A 211 17.80 -14.71 6.59
CA ASN A 211 17.41 -16.10 6.81
C ASN A 211 15.97 -16.19 7.35
N ASP A 212 15.39 -17.37 7.18
CA ASP A 212 14.00 -17.63 7.56
C ASP A 212 13.72 -17.34 9.04
N TRP A 213 14.71 -17.61 9.92
CA TRP A 213 14.54 -17.39 11.35
C TRP A 213 14.34 -15.90 11.71
N GLN A 214 15.07 -15.01 11.08
CA GLN A 214 14.88 -13.56 11.26
C GLN A 214 13.47 -13.13 10.85
N HIS A 215 12.97 -13.64 9.73
CA HIS A 215 11.60 -13.37 9.27
C HIS A 215 10.54 -13.94 10.21
N ILE A 216 10.73 -15.16 10.70
CA ILE A 216 9.82 -15.81 11.65
C ILE A 216 9.75 -15.01 12.96
N GLN A 217 10.90 -14.65 13.55
CA GLN A 217 10.96 -13.88 14.80
C GLN A 217 10.25 -12.51 14.64
N THR A 218 10.54 -11.80 13.56
CA THR A 218 9.90 -10.50 13.29
C THR A 218 8.41 -10.66 13.04
N THR A 219 7.99 -11.67 12.29
CA THR A 219 6.57 -11.97 12.06
C THR A 219 5.85 -12.31 13.36
N GLU A 220 6.45 -13.09 14.24
CA GLU A 220 5.91 -13.41 15.56
C GLU A 220 5.73 -12.15 16.40
N TRP A 221 6.73 -11.26 16.44
CA TRP A 221 6.64 -9.97 17.11
C TRP A 221 5.50 -9.10 16.55
N LEU A 222 5.39 -9.00 15.24
CA LEU A 222 4.34 -8.25 14.55
C LEU A 222 2.94 -8.74 14.95
N TYR A 223 2.72 -10.04 15.01
CA TYR A 223 1.43 -10.62 15.41
C TYR A 223 1.19 -10.52 16.93
N LYS A 224 2.14 -10.96 17.75
CA LYS A 224 1.94 -11.08 19.19
C LYS A 224 2.03 -9.76 19.95
N LYS A 225 2.99 -8.90 19.58
CA LYS A 225 3.23 -7.63 20.31
C LYS A 225 2.49 -6.48 19.64
N LEU A 226 2.61 -6.34 18.34
CA LEU A 226 1.99 -5.23 17.63
C LEU A 226 0.53 -5.50 17.28
N GLY A 227 0.12 -6.75 17.17
CA GLY A 227 -1.27 -7.15 16.92
C GLY A 227 -1.71 -6.92 15.47
N LEU A 228 -0.79 -7.01 14.53
CA LEU A 228 -1.11 -6.94 13.12
C LEU A 228 -2.11 -8.05 12.72
N LYS A 229 -2.84 -7.82 11.66
CA LYS A 229 -3.80 -8.80 11.13
C LYS A 229 -3.27 -9.56 9.92
N ARG A 230 -2.17 -9.07 9.34
CA ARG A 230 -1.50 -9.70 8.20
C ARG A 230 -0.04 -9.22 8.10
N VAL A 231 0.84 -10.16 7.81
CA VAL A 231 2.22 -9.91 7.39
C VAL A 231 2.43 -10.57 6.03
#